data_4eed8e4abf9555802407e4870d3a301a
#
_entry.id   4eed8e4abf9555802407e4870d3a301a
#
_cell.length_a   1.000
_cell.length_b   1.000
_cell.length_c   1.000
_cell.angle_alpha   90.00
_cell.angle_beta   90.00
_cell.angle_gamma   90.00
#
_symmetry.space_group_name_H-M   'P 1'
#
loop_
_entity.id
_entity.type
_entity.pdbx_description
1 polymer ?
#
loop_
_entity_poly.entity_id
_entity_poly.type
_entity_poly.pdbx_seq_one_letter_code
_entity_poly.pdbx_strand_id
1 'polypeptide(L)'
;REHLVTDCAAPTFAYFVSSDRAGASVQSAELTVNGWTIRNPDQCGTRYAGQPLKPFTTYTATLTVTSDSGETDTARLTFETGRMDTPWQGKWITDGAYVFREKKVSPVPMVFRKALPLRGEIAQAKLYATAMGIYELNIDGQKVGERYFAPGFTSYAHQLMYQTYDVTDMLHSGSCITATVAGGWAVGSFVFTRVNRVTADRQALLAELRI
;
A
#
# COMPACT_ATOMS: atom_id res chain seq x y z
N ARG A 1 -5.35 -2.23 -12.21
CA ARG A 1 -3.98 -1.68 -12.31
C ARG A 1 -3.39 -1.64 -10.92
N GLU A 2 -2.20 -2.15 -10.72
CA GLU A 2 -1.50 -1.95 -9.44
C GLU A 2 -1.23 -0.45 -9.28
N HIS A 3 -1.76 0.16 -8.23
CA HIS A 3 -1.43 1.52 -7.85
C HIS A 3 -0.07 1.52 -7.16
N LEU A 4 0.86 2.27 -7.69
CA LEU A 4 2.15 2.47 -7.05
C LEU A 4 1.98 3.48 -5.92
N VAL A 5 2.14 3.04 -4.69
CA VAL A 5 2.00 3.86 -3.49
C VAL A 5 3.31 3.86 -2.71
N THR A 6 3.71 5.03 -2.21
CA THR A 6 4.89 5.19 -1.33
C THR A 6 4.55 6.03 -0.10
N ASP A 7 5.13 5.68 1.04
CA ASP A 7 5.09 6.52 2.26
C ASP A 7 6.34 7.41 2.40
N CYS A 8 7.19 7.44 1.39
CA CYS A 8 8.41 8.23 1.43
C CYS A 8 8.16 9.65 0.90
N ALA A 9 8.44 10.68 1.71
CA ALA A 9 8.35 12.08 1.31
C ALA A 9 9.43 12.48 0.28
N ALA A 10 10.48 11.68 0.15
CA ALA A 10 11.57 11.87 -0.80
C ALA A 10 11.96 10.52 -1.43
N PRO A 11 11.13 9.98 -2.34
CA PRO A 11 11.38 8.68 -2.95
C PRO A 11 12.61 8.68 -3.85
N THR A 12 13.13 7.49 -4.12
CA THR A 12 14.21 7.29 -5.08
C THR A 12 13.61 6.77 -6.37
N PHE A 13 14.01 7.39 -7.48
CA PHE A 13 13.61 7.00 -8.84
C PHE A 13 14.76 6.29 -9.52
N ALA A 14 14.46 5.15 -10.16
CA ALA A 14 15.37 4.44 -11.04
C ALA A 14 14.70 4.30 -12.41
N TYR A 15 15.49 4.19 -13.48
CA TYR A 15 14.95 4.03 -14.81
C TYR A 15 15.84 3.14 -15.67
N PHE A 16 15.25 2.56 -16.69
CA PHE A 16 15.93 1.77 -17.69
C PHE A 16 15.68 2.34 -19.08
N VAL A 17 16.72 2.37 -19.89
CA VAL A 17 16.63 2.80 -21.31
C VAL A 17 17.02 1.64 -22.19
N SER A 18 16.24 1.38 -23.23
CA SER A 18 16.55 0.39 -24.28
C SER A 18 16.51 1.07 -25.64
N SER A 19 17.27 0.54 -26.60
CA SER A 19 17.27 0.98 -27.99
C SER A 19 17.47 -0.22 -28.89
N ASP A 20 16.78 -0.21 -30.03
CA ASP A 20 16.97 -1.21 -31.09
C ASP A 20 18.24 -0.96 -31.90
N ARG A 21 18.85 0.22 -31.77
CA ARG A 21 20.12 0.56 -32.42
C ARG A 21 21.30 0.05 -31.62
N ALA A 22 22.12 -0.81 -32.23
CA ALA A 22 23.33 -1.30 -31.63
C ALA A 22 24.31 -0.13 -31.36
N GLY A 23 24.86 -0.09 -30.14
CA GLY A 23 25.82 0.94 -29.70
C GLY A 23 25.17 2.30 -29.39
N ALA A 24 23.84 2.39 -29.32
CA ALA A 24 23.17 3.60 -28.87
C ALA A 24 23.58 3.96 -27.44
N SER A 25 23.75 5.25 -27.19
CA SER A 25 24.03 5.77 -25.84
C SER A 25 23.12 6.94 -25.48
N VAL A 26 22.94 7.15 -24.18
CA VAL A 26 22.20 8.30 -23.65
C VAL A 26 23.11 9.52 -23.66
N GLN A 27 22.72 10.56 -24.42
CA GLN A 27 23.41 11.84 -24.42
C GLN A 27 23.01 12.70 -23.23
N SER A 28 21.73 12.74 -22.91
CA SER A 28 21.20 13.47 -21.75
C SER A 28 19.90 12.85 -21.27
N ALA A 29 19.62 13.04 -20.00
CA ALA A 29 18.34 12.69 -19.39
C ALA A 29 17.88 13.82 -18.47
N GLU A 30 16.57 14.02 -18.35
CA GLU A 30 15.97 14.98 -17.44
C GLU A 30 14.79 14.33 -16.71
N LEU A 31 14.82 14.33 -15.39
CA LEU A 31 13.73 13.85 -14.53
C LEU A 31 13.06 15.03 -13.86
N THR A 32 11.75 15.14 -14.01
CA THR A 32 10.92 16.16 -13.37
C THR A 32 9.84 15.51 -12.51
N VAL A 33 9.73 15.96 -11.26
CA VAL A 33 8.70 15.53 -10.29
C VAL A 33 8.25 16.73 -9.48
N ASN A 34 6.96 17.03 -9.43
CA ASN A 34 6.39 18.09 -8.58
C ASN A 34 7.16 19.44 -8.66
N GLY A 35 7.55 19.86 -9.86
CA GLY A 35 8.30 21.09 -10.11
C GLY A 35 9.80 21.02 -9.82
N TRP A 36 10.31 19.96 -9.24
CA TRP A 36 11.72 19.68 -9.12
C TRP A 36 12.23 18.99 -10.38
N THR A 37 13.37 19.47 -10.88
CA THR A 37 14.00 18.91 -12.08
C THR A 37 15.47 18.63 -11.82
N ILE A 38 15.95 17.48 -12.29
CA ILE A 38 17.36 17.10 -12.26
C ILE A 38 17.81 16.64 -13.65
N ARG A 39 18.98 17.08 -14.09
CA ARG A 39 19.63 16.64 -15.33
C ARG A 39 20.56 15.49 -15.05
N ASN A 40 20.59 14.54 -15.99
CA ASN A 40 21.42 13.33 -15.95
C ASN A 40 21.29 12.59 -14.62
N PRO A 41 20.05 12.24 -14.20
CA PRO A 41 19.83 11.47 -12.99
C PRO A 41 20.52 10.11 -13.07
N ASP A 42 21.00 9.60 -11.94
CA ASP A 42 21.55 8.25 -11.87
C ASP A 42 20.47 7.22 -12.22
N GLN A 43 20.75 6.36 -13.19
CA GLN A 43 19.82 5.30 -13.62
C GLN A 43 19.49 4.31 -12.50
N CYS A 44 20.47 4.01 -11.65
CA CYS A 44 20.32 3.06 -10.56
C CYS A 44 19.55 3.63 -9.37
N GLY A 45 19.48 4.97 -9.23
CA GLY A 45 18.72 5.56 -8.16
C GLY A 45 19.03 7.03 -7.90
N THR A 46 18.12 7.91 -8.30
CA THR A 46 18.17 9.34 -7.97
C THR A 46 17.14 9.65 -6.91
N ARG A 47 17.60 10.14 -5.75
CA ARG A 47 16.72 10.56 -4.68
C ARG A 47 16.08 11.90 -5.01
N TYR A 48 14.75 11.97 -4.84
CA TYR A 48 14.00 13.22 -4.94
C TYR A 48 14.50 14.23 -3.90
N ALA A 49 14.81 15.45 -4.35
CA ALA A 49 15.32 16.53 -3.52
C ALA A 49 14.50 17.82 -3.65
N GLY A 50 13.28 17.72 -4.17
CA GLY A 50 12.31 18.82 -4.24
C GLY A 50 11.61 19.07 -2.90
N GLN A 51 10.54 19.84 -2.94
CA GLN A 51 9.67 20.03 -1.77
C GLN A 51 9.12 18.69 -1.31
N PRO A 52 9.15 18.36 0.00
CA PRO A 52 8.64 17.09 0.51
C PRO A 52 7.24 16.80 -0.02
N LEU A 53 7.03 15.57 -0.51
CA LEU A 53 5.73 15.14 -1.02
C LEU A 53 4.73 15.12 0.14
N LYS A 54 3.48 15.46 -0.17
CA LYS A 54 2.39 15.49 0.83
C LYS A 54 1.69 14.12 0.88
N PRO A 55 1.11 13.73 2.02
CA PRO A 55 0.34 12.49 2.12
C PRO A 55 -0.92 12.52 1.22
N PHE A 56 -1.42 11.35 0.85
CA PHE A 56 -2.67 11.15 0.09
C PHE A 56 -2.73 11.94 -1.22
N THR A 57 -1.61 12.09 -1.90
CA THR A 57 -1.50 12.94 -3.08
C THR A 57 -0.96 12.14 -4.26
N THR A 58 -1.56 12.35 -5.43
CA THR A 58 -1.09 11.77 -6.69
C THR A 58 -0.05 12.67 -7.33
N TYR A 59 1.06 12.09 -7.77
CA TYR A 59 2.16 12.77 -8.45
C TYR A 59 2.47 12.11 -9.78
N THR A 60 3.06 12.87 -10.67
CA THR A 60 3.63 12.35 -11.93
C THR A 60 5.11 12.65 -11.97
N ALA A 61 5.91 11.63 -12.17
CA ALA A 61 7.31 11.74 -12.55
C ALA A 61 7.39 11.66 -14.09
N THR A 62 8.11 12.59 -14.70
CA THR A 62 8.36 12.61 -16.14
C THR A 62 9.85 12.50 -16.37
N LEU A 63 10.27 11.51 -17.12
CA LEU A 63 11.65 11.32 -17.57
C LEU A 63 11.72 11.56 -19.07
N THR A 64 12.55 12.48 -19.50
CA THR A 64 12.87 12.72 -20.91
C THR A 64 14.32 12.33 -21.16
N VAL A 65 14.57 11.50 -22.15
CA VAL A 65 15.89 10.99 -22.52
C VAL A 65 16.19 11.39 -23.96
N THR A 66 17.40 11.89 -24.21
CA THR A 66 17.91 12.19 -25.56
C THR A 66 19.09 11.26 -25.84
N SER A 67 19.04 10.57 -26.99
CA SER A 67 20.10 9.70 -27.47
C SER A 67 21.25 10.47 -28.11
N ASP A 68 22.36 9.80 -28.37
CA ASP A 68 23.50 10.32 -29.15
C ASP A 68 23.17 10.63 -30.61
N SER A 69 22.06 10.10 -31.14
CA SER A 69 21.52 10.48 -32.47
C SER A 69 20.64 11.73 -32.44
N GLY A 70 20.34 12.29 -31.26
CA GLY A 70 19.44 13.42 -31.08
C GLY A 70 17.96 13.03 -30.96
N GLU A 71 17.63 11.75 -31.00
CA GLU A 71 16.26 11.27 -30.76
C GLU A 71 15.88 11.43 -29.30
N THR A 72 14.63 11.85 -29.05
CA THR A 72 14.13 12.10 -27.70
C THR A 72 12.91 11.24 -27.44
N ASP A 73 12.86 10.61 -26.26
CA ASP A 73 11.71 9.88 -25.78
C ASP A 73 11.34 10.31 -24.35
N THR A 74 10.07 10.16 -23.99
CA THR A 74 9.55 10.60 -22.71
C THR A 74 8.69 9.52 -22.06
N ALA A 75 9.09 9.11 -20.87
CA ALA A 75 8.32 8.22 -20.01
C ALA A 75 7.62 8.98 -18.87
N ARG A 76 6.44 8.51 -18.48
CA ARG A 76 5.68 9.07 -17.35
C ARG A 76 5.30 7.98 -16.38
N LEU A 77 5.52 8.25 -15.11
CA LEU A 77 5.12 7.39 -13.99
C LEU A 77 4.17 8.16 -13.08
N THR A 78 2.93 7.71 -12.97
CA THR A 78 2.00 8.22 -11.98
C THR A 78 2.07 7.35 -10.73
N PHE A 79 2.23 7.98 -9.57
CA PHE A 79 2.28 7.31 -8.26
C PHE A 79 1.53 8.13 -7.21
N GLU A 80 1.18 7.48 -6.12
CA GLU A 80 0.49 8.12 -5.00
C GLU A 80 1.37 8.07 -3.75
N THR A 81 1.21 9.05 -2.90
CA THR A 81 1.70 8.96 -1.53
C THR A 81 0.60 8.37 -0.65
N GLY A 82 1.00 7.47 0.23
CA GLY A 82 0.09 6.87 1.21
C GLY A 82 -0.12 7.78 2.42
N ARG A 83 -0.24 7.17 3.58
CA ARG A 83 -0.52 7.88 4.85
C ARG A 83 0.67 8.69 5.35
N MET A 84 1.88 8.25 5.03
CA MET A 84 3.11 8.80 5.58
C MET A 84 3.01 8.88 7.12
N ASP A 85 3.32 10.04 7.72
CA ASP A 85 3.22 10.26 9.17
C ASP A 85 1.82 10.69 9.64
N THR A 86 0.80 10.64 8.76
CA THR A 86 -0.56 11.02 9.13
C THR A 86 -1.17 9.99 10.10
N PRO A 87 -1.57 10.39 11.30
CA PRO A 87 -2.18 9.48 12.27
C PRO A 87 -3.45 8.82 11.72
N TRP A 88 -3.68 7.58 12.11
CA TRP A 88 -4.94 6.89 11.85
C TRP A 88 -6.08 7.57 12.62
N GLN A 89 -7.20 7.80 11.94
CA GLN A 89 -8.45 8.24 12.60
C GLN A 89 -9.25 7.01 13.07
N GLY A 90 -9.11 5.89 12.38
CA GLY A 90 -9.65 4.60 12.78
C GLY A 90 -9.01 4.08 14.06
N LYS A 91 -9.72 3.19 14.75
CA LYS A 91 -9.23 2.48 15.93
C LYS A 91 -9.11 1.00 15.63
N TRP A 92 -8.19 0.34 16.31
CA TRP A 92 -8.10 -1.12 16.31
C TRP A 92 -9.41 -1.73 16.80
N ILE A 93 -9.93 -2.68 16.03
CA ILE A 93 -11.11 -3.47 16.42
C ILE A 93 -10.74 -4.95 16.55
N THR A 94 -11.30 -5.58 17.56
CA THR A 94 -11.15 -7.00 17.86
C THR A 94 -12.46 -7.51 18.46
N ASP A 95 -12.61 -8.84 18.56
CA ASP A 95 -13.71 -9.43 19.30
C ASP A 95 -13.46 -9.26 20.80
N GLY A 96 -14.31 -8.51 21.48
CA GLY A 96 -14.25 -8.30 22.93
C GLY A 96 -14.55 -9.57 23.75
N ALA A 97 -15.26 -10.55 23.17
CA ALA A 97 -15.54 -11.84 23.77
C ALA A 97 -14.43 -12.87 23.49
N TYR A 98 -13.37 -12.48 22.76
CA TYR A 98 -12.27 -13.37 22.45
C TYR A 98 -11.59 -13.86 23.72
N VAL A 99 -11.72 -15.17 23.98
CA VAL A 99 -11.09 -15.84 25.10
C VAL A 99 -9.79 -16.48 24.65
N PHE A 100 -8.72 -16.14 25.34
CA PHE A 100 -7.43 -16.79 25.16
C PHE A 100 -7.51 -18.27 25.59
N ARG A 101 -7.38 -19.17 24.62
CA ARG A 101 -7.27 -20.60 24.87
C ARG A 101 -5.79 -21.01 25.03
N GLU A 102 -5.48 -22.26 24.85
CA GLU A 102 -4.10 -22.76 24.99
C GLU A 102 -3.13 -22.13 23.99
N LYS A 103 -1.87 -21.92 24.41
CA LYS A 103 -0.82 -21.31 23.58
C LYS A 103 -0.50 -22.07 22.28
N LYS A 104 -0.89 -23.35 22.19
CA LYS A 104 -0.64 -24.20 21.01
C LYS A 104 -1.83 -24.29 20.07
N VAL A 105 -2.96 -23.71 20.44
CA VAL A 105 -4.18 -23.70 19.61
C VAL A 105 -4.25 -22.39 18.84
N SER A 106 -4.29 -22.46 17.53
CA SER A 106 -4.47 -21.28 16.67
C SER A 106 -5.78 -20.56 17.00
N PRO A 107 -5.78 -19.22 17.03
CA PRO A 107 -7.00 -18.47 17.26
C PRO A 107 -8.01 -18.69 16.14
N VAL A 108 -9.29 -18.71 16.49
CA VAL A 108 -10.38 -18.78 15.50
C VAL A 108 -10.42 -17.46 14.71
N PRO A 109 -10.55 -17.49 13.39
CA PRO A 109 -10.72 -16.28 12.61
C PRO A 109 -11.96 -15.48 13.04
N MET A 110 -11.86 -14.16 12.96
CA MET A 110 -12.95 -13.22 13.24
C MET A 110 -13.48 -12.65 11.94
N VAL A 111 -14.79 -12.42 11.89
CA VAL A 111 -15.44 -11.73 10.77
C VAL A 111 -16.08 -10.45 11.27
N PHE A 112 -15.67 -9.33 10.72
CA PHE A 112 -16.26 -8.03 10.95
C PHE A 112 -17.13 -7.65 9.77
N ARG A 113 -18.27 -7.00 10.04
CA ARG A 113 -19.18 -6.50 9.01
C ARG A 113 -19.67 -5.12 9.38
N LYS A 114 -19.68 -4.20 8.39
CA LYS A 114 -20.18 -2.85 8.57
C LYS A 114 -20.88 -2.36 7.31
N ALA A 115 -22.15 -1.95 7.45
CA ALA A 115 -22.81 -1.16 6.43
C ALA A 115 -22.21 0.24 6.40
N LEU A 116 -21.90 0.74 5.20
CA LEU A 116 -21.29 2.03 5.01
C LEU A 116 -22.40 3.09 4.79
N PRO A 117 -22.42 4.20 5.56
CA PRO A 117 -23.45 5.24 5.44
C PRO A 117 -23.15 6.19 4.27
N LEU A 118 -22.91 5.62 3.08
CA LEU A 118 -22.55 6.39 1.89
C LEU A 118 -23.76 7.10 1.30
N ARG A 119 -23.57 8.33 0.84
CA ARG A 119 -24.58 9.15 0.18
C ARG A 119 -23.96 9.91 -1.00
N GLY A 120 -24.72 10.05 -2.08
CA GLY A 120 -24.27 10.77 -3.27
C GLY A 120 -23.32 9.97 -4.16
N GLU A 121 -22.76 10.66 -5.14
CA GLU A 121 -21.76 10.11 -6.05
C GLU A 121 -20.39 10.11 -5.39
N ILE A 122 -19.63 9.05 -5.63
CA ILE A 122 -18.29 8.87 -5.08
C ILE A 122 -17.29 9.14 -6.20
N ALA A 123 -16.61 10.29 -6.14
CA ALA A 123 -15.60 10.66 -7.13
C ALA A 123 -14.31 9.88 -6.95
N GLN A 124 -13.92 9.60 -5.70
CA GLN A 124 -12.73 8.82 -5.36
C GLN A 124 -12.90 8.20 -3.97
N ALA A 125 -12.48 6.96 -3.82
CA ALA A 125 -12.46 6.30 -2.52
C ALA A 125 -11.22 5.42 -2.36
N LYS A 126 -10.48 5.62 -1.27
CA LYS A 126 -9.30 4.84 -0.91
C LYS A 126 -9.52 4.16 0.44
N LEU A 127 -9.26 2.86 0.48
CA LEU A 127 -9.33 2.05 1.69
C LEU A 127 -7.91 1.70 2.14
N TYR A 128 -7.56 2.12 3.33
CA TYR A 128 -6.30 1.81 4.00
C TYR A 128 -6.57 0.76 5.06
N ALA A 129 -5.82 -0.33 5.06
CA ALA A 129 -6.05 -1.42 5.99
C ALA A 129 -4.78 -2.12 6.44
N THR A 130 -4.76 -2.53 7.70
CA THR A 130 -3.74 -3.37 8.30
C THR A 130 -4.37 -4.28 9.36
N ALA A 131 -3.65 -5.30 9.79
CA ALA A 131 -4.10 -6.19 10.86
C ALA A 131 -2.95 -6.67 11.74
N MET A 132 -3.26 -6.89 13.00
CA MET A 132 -2.48 -7.77 13.87
C MET A 132 -2.92 -9.21 13.56
N GLY A 133 -2.25 -9.83 12.57
CA GLY A 133 -2.64 -11.08 11.95
C GLY A 133 -2.58 -10.98 10.42
N ILE A 134 -3.48 -11.68 9.76
CA ILE A 134 -3.74 -11.58 8.32
C ILE A 134 -5.20 -11.25 8.10
N TYR A 135 -5.51 -10.55 7.00
CA TYR A 135 -6.89 -10.19 6.68
C TYR A 135 -7.23 -10.37 5.21
N GLU A 136 -8.52 -10.50 4.95
CA GLU A 136 -9.14 -10.36 3.63
C GLU A 136 -10.34 -9.42 3.77
N LEU A 137 -10.44 -8.45 2.86
CA LEU A 137 -11.55 -7.49 2.80
C LEU A 137 -12.44 -7.80 1.60
N ASN A 138 -13.74 -7.63 1.79
CA ASN A 138 -14.73 -7.72 0.72
C ASN A 138 -15.70 -6.53 0.83
N ILE A 139 -16.12 -6.00 -0.31
CA ILE A 139 -17.21 -5.04 -0.43
C ILE A 139 -18.33 -5.71 -1.22
N ASP A 140 -19.50 -5.82 -0.62
CA ASP A 140 -20.69 -6.48 -1.19
C ASP A 140 -20.41 -7.89 -1.73
N GLY A 141 -19.52 -8.63 -1.05
CA GLY A 141 -19.09 -9.98 -1.41
C GLY A 141 -17.95 -10.05 -2.44
N GLN A 142 -17.55 -8.95 -3.04
CA GLN A 142 -16.42 -8.89 -3.95
C GLN A 142 -15.13 -8.60 -3.18
N LYS A 143 -14.09 -9.43 -3.40
CA LYS A 143 -12.78 -9.26 -2.77
C LYS A 143 -12.14 -7.92 -3.13
N VAL A 144 -11.58 -7.24 -2.13
CA VAL A 144 -10.82 -6.00 -2.30
C VAL A 144 -9.36 -6.32 -2.58
N GLY A 145 -8.92 -5.95 -3.78
CA GLY A 145 -7.55 -6.21 -4.23
C GLY A 145 -7.25 -7.69 -4.50
N GLU A 146 -6.02 -7.97 -4.92
CA GLU A 146 -5.60 -9.31 -5.34
C GLU A 146 -4.65 -9.99 -4.35
N ARG A 147 -4.20 -9.28 -3.32
CA ARG A 147 -3.21 -9.78 -2.38
C ARG A 147 -3.79 -10.85 -1.47
N TYR A 148 -2.94 -11.82 -1.13
CA TYR A 148 -3.19 -12.83 -0.11
C TYR A 148 -2.27 -12.57 1.09
N PHE A 149 -2.70 -13.00 2.28
CA PHE A 149 -1.96 -12.86 3.53
C PHE A 149 -1.56 -11.41 3.88
N ALA A 150 -2.38 -10.44 3.46
CA ALA A 150 -2.19 -9.05 3.88
C ALA A 150 -2.29 -8.93 5.44
N PRO A 151 -1.54 -8.03 6.07
CA PRO A 151 -0.63 -7.04 5.54
C PRO A 151 0.76 -7.57 5.17
N GLY A 152 1.08 -8.83 5.44
CA GLY A 152 2.36 -9.48 5.23
C GLY A 152 3.14 -9.67 6.54
N PHE A 153 4.31 -10.29 6.43
CA PHE A 153 5.19 -10.56 7.57
C PHE A 153 6.23 -9.46 7.74
N THR A 154 6.34 -8.96 8.97
CA THR A 154 7.35 -7.97 9.37
C THR A 154 7.80 -8.22 10.80
N SER A 155 8.78 -7.46 11.27
CA SER A 155 9.09 -7.35 12.70
C SER A 155 8.03 -6.48 13.38
N TYR A 156 6.91 -7.05 13.76
CA TYR A 156 5.72 -6.35 14.27
C TYR A 156 5.98 -5.43 15.48
N ALA A 157 7.06 -5.66 16.21
CA ALA A 157 7.48 -4.76 17.28
C ALA A 157 8.04 -3.43 16.78
N HIS A 158 8.45 -3.37 15.52
CA HIS A 158 9.10 -2.20 14.93
C HIS A 158 8.34 -1.64 13.73
N GLN A 159 7.71 -2.50 12.93
CA GLN A 159 7.05 -2.12 11.71
C GLN A 159 5.84 -2.99 11.41
N LEU A 160 4.74 -2.36 11.10
CA LEU A 160 3.54 -3.01 10.58
C LEU A 160 3.18 -2.38 9.23
N MET A 161 3.15 -3.21 8.19
CA MET A 161 2.72 -2.76 6.86
C MET A 161 1.21 -2.54 6.82
N TYR A 162 0.77 -1.65 5.97
CA TYR A 162 -0.63 -1.54 5.57
C TYR A 162 -0.76 -1.57 4.06
N GLN A 163 -1.96 -1.86 3.55
CA GLN A 163 -2.29 -1.81 2.14
C GLN A 163 -3.19 -0.61 1.86
N THR A 164 -3.03 -0.08 0.65
CA THR A 164 -3.91 0.95 0.07
C THR A 164 -4.64 0.32 -1.11
N TYR A 165 -5.97 0.46 -1.11
CA TYR A 165 -6.83 -0.04 -2.18
C TYR A 165 -7.64 1.11 -2.77
N ASP A 166 -7.67 1.21 -4.10
CA ASP A 166 -8.68 2.00 -4.77
C ASP A 166 -9.98 1.18 -4.79
N VAL A 167 -10.99 1.71 -4.14
CA VAL A 167 -12.31 1.06 -4.03
C VAL A 167 -13.42 1.94 -4.61
N THR A 168 -13.04 2.94 -5.41
CA THR A 168 -13.97 3.91 -5.99
C THR A 168 -15.13 3.21 -6.72
N ASP A 169 -14.80 2.31 -7.64
CA ASP A 169 -15.78 1.61 -8.47
C ASP A 169 -16.51 0.47 -7.74
N MET A 170 -16.10 0.15 -6.52
CA MET A 170 -16.73 -0.90 -5.70
C MET A 170 -17.80 -0.36 -4.76
N LEU A 171 -17.85 0.96 -4.58
CA LEU A 171 -18.72 1.58 -3.57
C LEU A 171 -19.97 2.20 -4.18
N HIS A 172 -21.08 2.00 -3.51
CA HIS A 172 -22.36 2.64 -3.80
C HIS A 172 -23.16 2.89 -2.52
N SER A 173 -24.29 3.59 -2.62
CA SER A 173 -25.19 3.74 -1.49
C SER A 173 -25.68 2.38 -0.99
N GLY A 174 -25.50 2.12 0.30
CA GLY A 174 -25.84 0.85 0.94
C GLY A 174 -24.76 -0.23 0.89
N SER A 175 -23.59 0.05 0.33
CA SER A 175 -22.47 -0.89 0.35
C SER A 175 -22.10 -1.36 1.75
N CYS A 176 -21.70 -2.62 1.84
CA CYS A 176 -21.31 -3.27 3.07
C CYS A 176 -19.88 -3.82 2.94
N ILE A 177 -19.02 -3.42 3.85
CA ILE A 177 -17.67 -3.98 3.97
C ILE A 177 -17.67 -5.14 4.96
N THR A 178 -17.01 -6.23 4.60
CA THR A 178 -16.70 -7.36 5.48
C THR A 178 -15.19 -7.57 5.53
N ALA A 179 -14.69 -7.97 6.69
CA ALA A 179 -13.29 -8.30 6.90
C ALA A 179 -13.18 -9.64 7.64
N THR A 180 -12.51 -10.59 7.04
CA THR A 180 -12.07 -11.82 7.73
C THR A 180 -10.66 -11.59 8.24
N VAL A 181 -10.43 -11.80 9.53
CA VAL A 181 -9.14 -11.60 10.20
C VAL A 181 -8.73 -12.88 10.91
N ALA A 182 -7.54 -13.37 10.64
CA ALA A 182 -6.98 -14.57 11.24
C ALA A 182 -5.64 -14.28 11.91
N GLY A 183 -5.18 -15.18 12.76
CA GLY A 183 -3.98 -14.98 13.58
C GLY A 183 -2.69 -14.74 12.78
N GLY A 184 -2.56 -15.36 11.60
CA GLY A 184 -1.38 -15.21 10.76
C GLY A 184 -0.08 -15.42 11.52
N TRP A 185 0.94 -14.63 11.18
CA TRP A 185 2.24 -14.69 11.86
C TRP A 185 2.28 -13.90 13.18
N ALA A 186 1.40 -12.90 13.35
CA ALA A 186 1.39 -12.06 14.54
C ALA A 186 0.83 -12.80 15.78
N VAL A 187 -0.19 -13.62 15.60
CA VAL A 187 -0.96 -14.26 16.66
C VAL A 187 -1.03 -15.78 16.50
N GLY A 188 -0.95 -16.30 15.28
CA GLY A 188 -1.00 -17.73 14.99
C GLY A 188 0.25 -18.47 15.40
N SER A 189 0.26 -19.76 15.15
CA SER A 189 1.43 -20.61 15.39
C SER A 189 2.57 -20.25 14.45
N PHE A 190 3.75 -20.00 15.01
CA PHE A 190 4.90 -19.57 14.26
C PHE A 190 6.07 -20.54 14.43
N VAL A 191 6.72 -20.86 13.31
CA VAL A 191 7.86 -21.77 13.17
C VAL A 191 7.64 -23.16 13.79
N PHE A 192 8.74 -23.90 14.01
CA PHE A 192 8.74 -25.28 14.46
C PHE A 192 8.27 -25.47 15.92
N THR A 193 8.35 -24.43 16.72
CA THR A 193 7.93 -24.47 18.13
C THR A 193 6.43 -24.58 18.32
N ARG A 194 5.64 -24.26 17.26
CA ARG A 194 4.17 -24.19 17.29
C ARG A 194 3.60 -23.32 18.42
N VAL A 195 4.41 -22.36 18.89
CA VAL A 195 3.95 -21.39 19.89
C VAL A 195 3.25 -20.26 19.13
N ASN A 196 2.02 -19.97 19.52
CA ASN A 196 1.27 -18.82 19.00
C ASN A 196 1.41 -17.60 19.94
N ARG A 197 0.94 -16.43 19.47
CA ARG A 197 0.92 -15.18 20.25
C ARG A 197 2.30 -14.70 20.69
N VAL A 198 3.26 -14.88 19.81
CA VAL A 198 4.62 -14.42 20.07
C VAL A 198 4.69 -12.89 20.03
N THR A 199 3.90 -12.28 19.16
CA THR A 199 3.93 -10.83 18.94
C THR A 199 2.72 -10.12 19.54
N ALA A 200 1.54 -10.70 19.42
CA ALA A 200 0.28 -10.13 19.91
C ALA A 200 -0.58 -11.21 20.59
N ASP A 201 -1.39 -10.80 21.55
CA ASP A 201 -2.26 -11.71 22.30
C ASP A 201 -3.56 -12.06 21.56
N ARG A 202 -3.97 -11.22 20.61
CA ARG A 202 -5.18 -11.39 19.81
C ARG A 202 -5.06 -10.77 18.43
N GLN A 203 -5.84 -11.27 17.48
CA GLN A 203 -5.98 -10.63 16.17
C GLN A 203 -6.83 -9.38 16.26
N ALA A 204 -6.49 -8.38 15.44
CA ALA A 204 -7.21 -7.13 15.36
C ALA A 204 -7.10 -6.52 13.96
N LEU A 205 -8.08 -5.74 13.58
CA LEU A 205 -8.13 -5.00 12.31
C LEU A 205 -8.07 -3.49 12.58
N LEU A 206 -7.35 -2.78 11.72
CA LEU A 206 -7.40 -1.34 11.62
C LEU A 206 -7.66 -0.98 10.16
N ALA A 207 -8.77 -0.31 9.89
CA ALA A 207 -9.13 0.11 8.54
C ALA A 207 -9.71 1.54 8.55
N GLU A 208 -9.44 2.27 7.47
CA GLU A 208 -9.92 3.64 7.27
C GLU A 208 -10.29 3.83 5.80
N LEU A 209 -11.55 4.21 5.57
CA LEU A 209 -12.05 4.60 4.25
C LEU A 209 -12.04 6.12 4.15
N ARG A 210 -11.41 6.63 3.08
CA ARG A 210 -11.39 8.05 2.72
C ARG A 210 -12.14 8.22 1.39
N ILE A 211 -13.05 9.18 1.38
CA ILE A 211 -13.88 9.54 0.23
C ILE A 211 -13.72 11.03 -0.03
#